data_2ea937ccee59bd3f7564857af6c4a289
#
_entry.id   2ea937ccee59bd3f7564857af6c4a289
#
_cell.length_a   1.000
_cell.length_b   1.000
_cell.length_c   1.000
_cell.angle_alpha   90.00
_cell.angle_beta   90.00
_cell.angle_gamma   90.00
#
_symmetry.space_group_name_H-M   'P 1'
#
loop_
_entity.id
_entity.type
_entity.pdbx_description
1 polymer ?
#
loop_
_entity_poly.entity_id
_entity_poly.type
_entity_poly.pdbx_seq_one_letter_code
_entity_poly.pdbx_strand_id
1 'polypeptide(L)'
;MEERINELIESYREDMIRSLEDLVKIPSVIDPDSAGEGKPFGAEVRKALDAVLKLSEELGFETKDYDGYAGTAGFGTEGKEVGILSHIDVVPPGNGWTKEPFAPEICSGKMYGRGTIDDKGPMVAALYAMKAVRESGLPLKHHVRHIIGCDEETGHRCIKYYLTKEKGPDLGFSPDGMFSVIHAEKGILRFKIEKEWEKPENKDGLHIIKVKGGTVVNAVPNLAEVWLGGAEGVLADARKQFLTACPQGESQWKEDALCLCFPGLSAHAMQPWLGKNAILPMIRFLKELPFADPREQEYFRSLDALFGDGWEGRNLGIACEDQLSGKLSMNLGILTIEEGKSEAKIDIRCPVHVDLQMVWKTICLTCEKYGFKPEYWQMRDPLYVPKDAELVQILLDVYEDVTGKREEPITIGGGTYCRDVENFVSFGPVFPGEPELAHEADEFIDLEQMMECARLYAQALYRLMTC
;
A
#
# COMPACT_ATOMS: atom_id res chain seq x y z
N MET A 1 17.80 17.44 -29.07
CA MET A 1 18.28 17.32 -27.66
C MET A 1 17.76 16.03 -27.03
N GLU A 2 16.47 15.79 -27.05
CA GLU A 2 15.82 14.57 -26.55
C GLU A 2 16.28 13.30 -27.29
N GLU A 3 16.49 13.38 -28.60
CA GLU A 3 17.01 12.28 -29.41
C GLU A 3 18.37 11.75 -28.91
N ARG A 4 19.29 12.65 -28.49
CA ARG A 4 20.57 12.23 -27.89
C ARG A 4 20.43 11.51 -26.57
N ILE A 5 19.48 11.95 -25.71
CA ILE A 5 19.19 11.27 -24.45
C ILE A 5 18.61 9.88 -24.71
N ASN A 6 17.69 9.77 -25.68
CA ASN A 6 17.09 8.49 -26.07
C ASN A 6 18.11 7.51 -26.65
N GLU A 7 19.08 7.98 -27.49
CA GLU A 7 20.19 7.16 -27.99
C GLU A 7 21.06 6.62 -26.84
N LEU A 8 21.36 7.45 -25.84
CA LEU A 8 22.12 7.02 -24.66
C LEU A 8 21.33 5.95 -23.86
N ILE A 9 20.06 6.17 -23.60
CA ILE A 9 19.22 5.18 -22.92
C ILE A 9 19.24 3.85 -23.65
N GLU A 10 19.06 3.85 -24.99
CA GLU A 10 19.09 2.61 -25.76
C GLU A 10 20.45 1.91 -25.69
N SER A 11 21.55 2.66 -25.65
CA SER A 11 22.89 2.10 -25.50
C SER A 11 23.14 1.40 -24.15
N TYR A 12 22.35 1.70 -23.12
CA TYR A 12 22.46 1.12 -21.78
C TYR A 12 21.56 -0.10 -21.56
N ARG A 13 20.76 -0.51 -22.52
CA ARG A 13 19.77 -1.60 -22.40
C ARG A 13 20.30 -2.83 -21.68
N GLU A 14 21.41 -3.39 -22.18
CA GLU A 14 22.00 -4.61 -21.62
C GLU A 14 22.56 -4.42 -20.20
N ASP A 15 23.08 -3.22 -19.93
CA ASP A 15 23.59 -2.87 -18.61
C ASP A 15 22.46 -2.69 -17.59
N MET A 16 21.33 -2.08 -17.99
CA MET A 16 20.13 -1.97 -17.15
C MET A 16 19.56 -3.35 -16.80
N ILE A 17 19.43 -4.23 -17.80
CA ILE A 17 18.93 -5.59 -17.58
C ILE A 17 19.81 -6.34 -16.59
N ARG A 18 21.14 -6.31 -16.75
CA ARG A 18 22.09 -6.95 -15.81
C ARG A 18 22.02 -6.36 -14.40
N SER A 19 21.95 -5.04 -14.30
CA SER A 19 21.82 -4.36 -13.01
C SER A 19 20.56 -4.77 -12.26
N LEU A 20 19.43 -4.89 -12.97
CA LEU A 20 18.19 -5.37 -12.39
C LEU A 20 18.28 -6.85 -11.98
N GLU A 21 18.83 -7.72 -12.84
CA GLU A 21 19.03 -9.13 -12.48
C GLU A 21 19.83 -9.27 -11.19
N ASP A 22 20.92 -8.51 -11.03
CA ASP A 22 21.77 -8.60 -9.84
C ASP A 22 21.08 -8.10 -8.57
N LEU A 23 20.25 -7.07 -8.66
CA LEU A 23 19.46 -6.58 -7.52
C LEU A 23 18.31 -7.50 -7.17
N VAL A 24 17.62 -8.11 -8.14
CA VAL A 24 16.51 -9.07 -7.87
C VAL A 24 17.01 -10.32 -7.15
N LYS A 25 18.24 -10.78 -7.40
CA LYS A 25 18.87 -11.91 -6.70
C LYS A 25 19.03 -11.67 -5.20
N ILE A 26 18.92 -10.44 -4.71
CA ILE A 26 19.02 -10.11 -3.29
C ILE A 26 17.60 -10.07 -2.71
N PRO A 27 17.23 -11.00 -1.80
CA PRO A 27 15.88 -11.07 -1.22
C PRO A 27 15.70 -10.01 -0.12
N SER A 28 15.63 -8.75 -0.50
CA SER A 28 15.57 -7.59 0.41
C SER A 28 14.24 -7.45 1.15
N VAL A 29 13.75 -8.56 1.69
CA VAL A 29 12.59 -8.60 2.60
C VAL A 29 13.02 -8.12 3.97
N ILE A 30 12.21 -7.27 4.59
CA ILE A 30 12.46 -6.78 5.95
C ILE A 30 12.47 -7.95 6.94
N ASP A 31 13.55 -8.05 7.70
CA ASP A 31 13.78 -9.11 8.69
C ASP A 31 14.20 -8.50 10.04
N PRO A 32 13.25 -8.37 10.98
CA PRO A 32 13.55 -7.83 12.31
C PRO A 32 14.56 -8.67 13.12
N ASP A 33 14.64 -9.97 12.85
CA ASP A 33 15.52 -10.88 13.62
C ASP A 33 17.00 -10.65 13.27
N SER A 34 17.31 -10.20 12.05
CA SER A 34 18.67 -9.85 11.63
C SER A 34 18.97 -8.35 11.69
N ALA A 35 18.01 -7.53 12.15
CA ALA A 35 18.18 -6.09 12.28
C ALA A 35 19.23 -5.71 13.36
N GLY A 36 19.87 -4.56 13.18
CA GLY A 36 20.90 -4.06 14.08
C GLY A 36 21.49 -2.72 13.64
N GLU A 37 22.56 -2.31 14.30
CA GLU A 37 23.27 -1.07 13.94
C GLU A 37 23.75 -1.13 12.48
N GLY A 38 23.46 -0.05 11.70
CA GLY A 38 23.77 0.06 10.28
C GLY A 38 22.94 -0.84 9.36
N LYS A 39 22.01 -1.64 9.90
CA LYS A 39 21.08 -2.50 9.16
C LYS A 39 19.70 -2.58 9.86
N PRO A 40 19.00 -1.47 9.98
CA PRO A 40 17.76 -1.37 10.78
C PRO A 40 16.62 -2.24 10.28
N PHE A 41 16.67 -2.66 9.02
CA PHE A 41 15.63 -3.46 8.36
C PHE A 41 16.07 -4.89 8.02
N GLY A 42 17.24 -5.32 8.53
CA GLY A 42 17.77 -6.66 8.32
C GLY A 42 18.95 -6.73 7.37
N ALA A 43 19.56 -7.91 7.34
CA ALA A 43 20.83 -8.13 6.64
C ALA A 43 20.69 -8.07 5.11
N GLU A 44 19.61 -8.63 4.54
CA GLU A 44 19.42 -8.66 3.09
C GLU A 44 19.00 -7.29 2.53
N VAL A 45 18.21 -6.50 3.27
CA VAL A 45 17.93 -5.11 2.92
C VAL A 45 19.21 -4.27 2.90
N ARG A 46 20.06 -4.45 3.91
CA ARG A 46 21.39 -3.79 3.96
C ARG A 46 22.25 -4.16 2.75
N LYS A 47 22.32 -5.44 2.41
CA LYS A 47 23.07 -5.94 1.26
C LYS A 47 22.55 -5.35 -0.06
N ALA A 48 21.22 -5.21 -0.20
CA ALA A 48 20.62 -4.59 -1.37
C ALA A 48 20.95 -3.09 -1.46
N LEU A 49 20.92 -2.38 -0.32
CA LEU A 49 21.35 -0.98 -0.27
C LEU A 49 22.83 -0.83 -0.67
N ASP A 50 23.71 -1.66 -0.13
CA ASP A 50 25.14 -1.65 -0.49
C ASP A 50 25.34 -1.89 -1.99
N ALA A 51 24.58 -2.83 -2.57
CA ALA A 51 24.66 -3.16 -3.98
C ALA A 51 24.23 -1.98 -4.89
N VAL A 52 23.11 -1.31 -4.53
CA VAL A 52 22.63 -0.18 -5.36
C VAL A 52 23.51 1.06 -5.20
N LEU A 53 24.07 1.32 -4.01
CA LEU A 53 25.02 2.41 -3.84
C LEU A 53 26.31 2.15 -4.63
N LYS A 54 26.81 0.93 -4.61
CA LYS A 54 27.96 0.54 -5.45
C LYS A 54 27.66 0.68 -6.94
N LEU A 55 26.50 0.23 -7.41
CA LEU A 55 26.06 0.45 -8.79
C LEU A 55 26.04 1.95 -9.12
N SER A 56 25.52 2.77 -8.23
CA SER A 56 25.46 4.22 -8.41
C SER A 56 26.86 4.86 -8.53
N GLU A 57 27.84 4.40 -7.74
CA GLU A 57 29.23 4.81 -7.85
C GLU A 57 29.87 4.38 -9.19
N GLU A 58 29.61 3.14 -9.63
CA GLU A 58 30.07 2.62 -10.92
C GLU A 58 29.45 3.41 -12.09
N LEU A 59 28.21 3.88 -11.94
CA LEU A 59 27.57 4.81 -12.88
C LEU A 59 28.12 6.24 -12.77
N GLY A 60 28.97 6.54 -11.77
CA GLY A 60 29.70 7.80 -11.59
C GLY A 60 28.93 8.86 -10.83
N PHE A 61 28.02 8.47 -9.94
CA PHE A 61 27.32 9.37 -9.02
C PHE A 61 28.05 9.50 -7.68
N GLU A 62 27.84 10.62 -7.00
CA GLU A 62 28.20 10.76 -5.59
C GLU A 62 27.15 10.04 -4.76
N THR A 63 27.61 9.17 -3.83
CA THR A 63 26.72 8.38 -2.99
C THR A 63 26.89 8.72 -1.52
N LYS A 64 25.82 8.51 -0.74
CA LYS A 64 25.86 8.63 0.71
C LYS A 64 24.91 7.64 1.36
N ASP A 65 25.37 6.96 2.40
CA ASP A 65 24.59 6.08 3.25
C ASP A 65 24.14 6.83 4.52
N TYR A 66 22.89 6.65 4.90
CA TYR A 66 22.28 7.20 6.09
C TYR A 66 21.96 6.10 7.10
N ASP A 67 23.03 5.55 7.70
CA ASP A 67 22.97 4.54 8.76
C ASP A 67 22.16 3.28 8.38
N GLY A 68 22.10 2.95 7.07
CA GLY A 68 21.35 1.80 6.55
C GLY A 68 19.82 2.02 6.47
N TYR A 69 19.33 3.22 6.80
CA TYR A 69 17.91 3.56 6.61
C TYR A 69 17.61 3.93 5.16
N ALA A 70 18.48 4.69 4.55
CA ALA A 70 18.38 5.11 3.15
C ALA A 70 19.75 5.37 2.57
N GLY A 71 19.85 5.36 1.25
CA GLY A 71 21.01 5.83 0.52
C GLY A 71 20.64 6.95 -0.44
N THR A 72 21.64 7.70 -0.90
CA THR A 72 21.44 8.67 -1.98
C THR A 72 22.48 8.51 -3.06
N ALA A 73 22.09 8.82 -4.31
CA ALA A 73 22.97 8.96 -5.45
C ALA A 73 22.63 10.28 -6.18
N GLY A 74 23.63 11.05 -6.58
CA GLY A 74 23.35 12.34 -7.21
C GLY A 74 24.52 12.94 -7.97
N PHE A 75 24.23 14.02 -8.67
CA PHE A 75 25.26 14.84 -9.33
C PHE A 75 24.81 16.30 -9.45
N GLY A 76 25.80 17.20 -9.54
CA GLY A 76 25.59 18.65 -9.58
C GLY A 76 25.40 19.24 -8.19
N THR A 77 25.47 20.58 -8.08
CA THR A 77 25.40 21.29 -6.79
C THR A 77 24.70 22.63 -6.90
N GLU A 78 24.35 23.07 -8.11
CA GLU A 78 23.77 24.39 -8.33
C GLU A 78 22.26 24.34 -8.52
N GLY A 79 21.60 25.44 -8.21
CA GLY A 79 20.17 25.63 -8.45
C GLY A 79 19.28 24.89 -7.47
N LYS A 80 18.07 24.55 -7.92
CA LYS A 80 17.12 23.73 -7.15
C LYS A 80 17.56 22.27 -7.14
N GLU A 81 17.14 21.54 -6.14
CA GLU A 81 17.35 20.11 -6.08
C GLU A 81 16.13 19.35 -6.63
N VAL A 82 16.32 18.63 -7.73
CA VAL A 82 15.33 17.70 -8.28
C VAL A 82 15.51 16.34 -7.62
N GLY A 83 14.45 15.79 -7.06
CA GLY A 83 14.47 14.51 -6.36
C GLY A 83 13.87 13.37 -7.17
N ILE A 84 14.45 12.17 -7.02
CA ILE A 84 13.79 10.90 -7.33
C ILE A 84 13.69 10.14 -6.01
N LEU A 85 12.59 9.44 -5.79
CA LEU A 85 12.35 8.67 -4.57
C LEU A 85 11.96 7.24 -4.92
N SER A 86 12.82 6.29 -4.60
CA SER A 86 12.63 4.86 -4.83
C SER A 86 12.88 4.06 -3.56
N HIS A 87 12.54 2.77 -3.57
CA HIS A 87 12.87 1.86 -2.48
C HIS A 87 13.54 0.58 -2.94
N ILE A 88 14.27 -0.07 -2.03
CA ILE A 88 15.02 -1.30 -2.31
C ILE A 88 14.46 -2.52 -1.57
N ASP A 89 13.67 -2.30 -0.52
CA ASP A 89 12.96 -3.37 0.16
C ASP A 89 11.83 -3.93 -0.71
N VAL A 90 11.43 -5.16 -0.44
CA VAL A 90 10.36 -5.84 -1.15
C VAL A 90 9.49 -6.62 -0.18
N VAL A 91 8.21 -6.80 -0.51
CA VAL A 91 7.33 -7.70 0.27
C VAL A 91 7.77 -9.15 0.16
N PRO A 92 7.45 -10.00 1.16
CA PRO A 92 7.64 -11.44 1.06
C PRO A 92 6.97 -12.00 -0.20
N PRO A 93 7.56 -13.02 -0.86
CA PRO A 93 7.01 -13.53 -2.12
C PRO A 93 5.60 -14.13 -1.98
N GLY A 94 5.24 -14.63 -0.79
CA GLY A 94 3.94 -15.28 -0.60
C GLY A 94 3.88 -16.65 -1.29
N ASN A 95 2.65 -17.06 -1.64
CA ASN A 95 2.38 -18.34 -2.29
C ASN A 95 1.92 -18.11 -3.75
N GLY A 96 1.99 -19.18 -4.57
CA GLY A 96 1.42 -19.16 -5.92
C GLY A 96 2.43 -18.89 -7.03
N TRP A 97 3.69 -18.69 -6.73
CA TRP A 97 4.75 -18.52 -7.72
C TRP A 97 4.94 -19.78 -8.56
N THR A 98 5.05 -19.62 -9.86
CA THR A 98 5.46 -20.67 -10.81
C THR A 98 6.95 -20.59 -11.16
N LYS A 99 7.59 -19.45 -10.84
CA LYS A 99 9.02 -19.18 -11.00
C LYS A 99 9.67 -18.89 -9.65
N GLU A 100 11.00 -18.96 -9.57
CA GLU A 100 11.71 -18.64 -8.32
C GLU A 100 11.76 -17.12 -8.09
N PRO A 101 11.20 -16.59 -7.00
CA PRO A 101 11.02 -15.14 -6.79
C PRO A 101 12.33 -14.33 -6.82
N PHE A 102 13.44 -14.93 -6.39
CA PHE A 102 14.76 -14.27 -6.29
C PHE A 102 15.82 -14.90 -7.22
N ALA A 103 15.37 -15.62 -8.24
CA ALA A 103 16.22 -16.09 -9.35
C ALA A 103 15.62 -15.56 -10.66
N PRO A 104 15.93 -14.30 -11.05
CA PRO A 104 15.29 -13.64 -12.17
C PRO A 104 15.42 -14.45 -13.45
N GLU A 105 14.30 -14.63 -14.15
CA GLU A 105 14.23 -15.37 -15.41
C GLU A 105 13.63 -14.48 -16.49
N ILE A 106 14.33 -14.35 -17.61
CA ILE A 106 13.82 -13.63 -18.78
C ILE A 106 13.09 -14.61 -19.69
N CYS A 107 11.80 -14.39 -19.89
CA CYS A 107 10.97 -15.18 -20.78
C CYS A 107 10.06 -14.27 -21.62
N SER A 108 10.09 -14.40 -22.95
CA SER A 108 9.25 -13.64 -23.88
C SER A 108 9.32 -12.12 -23.68
N GLY A 109 10.53 -11.58 -23.44
CA GLY A 109 10.76 -10.14 -23.25
C GLY A 109 10.40 -9.60 -21.86
N LYS A 110 10.06 -10.47 -20.92
CA LYS A 110 9.70 -10.13 -19.54
C LYS A 110 10.71 -10.71 -18.56
N MET A 111 11.13 -9.92 -17.58
CA MET A 111 11.93 -10.41 -16.46
C MET A 111 11.03 -10.68 -15.28
N TYR A 112 10.94 -11.94 -14.86
CA TYR A 112 10.17 -12.40 -13.70
C TYR A 112 11.02 -12.38 -12.44
N GLY A 113 10.46 -11.92 -11.33
CA GLY A 113 11.08 -11.90 -10.01
C GLY A 113 10.46 -10.88 -9.10
N ARG A 114 10.51 -11.09 -7.78
CA ARG A 114 10.02 -10.15 -6.77
C ARG A 114 10.87 -8.88 -6.78
N GLY A 115 10.22 -7.71 -6.89
CA GLY A 115 10.87 -6.41 -6.99
C GLY A 115 11.19 -5.97 -8.42
N THR A 116 10.79 -6.75 -9.44
CA THR A 116 11.04 -6.36 -10.83
C THR A 116 10.23 -5.16 -11.26
N ILE A 117 8.99 -5.03 -10.79
CA ILE A 117 8.12 -3.87 -11.06
C ILE A 117 8.03 -2.92 -9.86
N ASP A 118 8.20 -3.45 -8.64
CA ASP A 118 8.01 -2.75 -7.36
C ASP A 118 9.22 -2.99 -6.43
N ASP A 119 10.22 -2.11 -6.38
CA ASP A 119 10.50 -0.90 -7.19
C ASP A 119 11.92 -0.97 -7.82
N LYS A 120 12.63 -2.17 -7.76
CA LYS A 120 14.02 -2.31 -8.23
C LYS A 120 14.18 -2.00 -9.71
N GLY A 121 13.22 -2.41 -10.55
CA GLY A 121 13.25 -2.14 -12.00
C GLY A 121 13.14 -0.66 -12.33
N PRO A 122 12.09 0.03 -11.86
CA PRO A 122 11.92 1.46 -12.03
C PRO A 122 13.08 2.28 -11.43
N MET A 123 13.59 1.88 -10.26
CA MET A 123 14.76 2.47 -9.64
C MET A 123 16.02 2.37 -10.53
N VAL A 124 16.28 1.21 -11.13
CA VAL A 124 17.38 1.01 -12.07
C VAL A 124 17.17 1.88 -13.32
N ALA A 125 15.96 1.90 -13.88
CA ALA A 125 15.62 2.76 -15.01
C ALA A 125 15.90 4.25 -14.71
N ALA A 126 15.56 4.70 -13.49
CA ALA A 126 15.82 6.06 -13.03
C ALA A 126 17.31 6.36 -12.87
N LEU A 127 18.13 5.42 -12.36
CA LEU A 127 19.58 5.58 -12.27
C LEU A 127 20.22 5.75 -13.68
N TYR A 128 19.80 4.93 -14.63
CA TYR A 128 20.31 5.07 -16.01
C TYR A 128 19.75 6.30 -16.73
N ALA A 129 18.55 6.75 -16.37
CA ALA A 129 18.02 8.05 -16.80
C ALA A 129 18.90 9.21 -16.33
N MET A 130 19.29 9.21 -15.06
CA MET A 130 20.23 10.19 -14.51
C MET A 130 21.58 10.16 -15.24
N LYS A 131 22.10 8.96 -15.53
CA LYS A 131 23.36 8.78 -16.30
C LYS A 131 23.24 9.38 -17.70
N ALA A 132 22.14 9.11 -18.41
CA ALA A 132 21.91 9.64 -19.76
C ALA A 132 21.84 11.18 -19.76
N VAL A 133 21.14 11.78 -18.81
CA VAL A 133 21.06 13.24 -18.65
C VAL A 133 22.45 13.83 -18.43
N ARG A 134 23.26 13.28 -17.53
CA ARG A 134 24.61 13.74 -17.26
C ARG A 134 25.53 13.59 -18.49
N GLU A 135 25.54 12.43 -19.15
CA GLU A 135 26.40 12.14 -20.29
C GLU A 135 25.92 12.79 -21.58
N SER A 136 24.70 13.32 -21.64
CA SER A 136 24.23 14.12 -22.76
C SER A 136 25.08 15.36 -22.99
N GLY A 137 25.71 15.88 -21.94
CA GLY A 137 26.47 17.12 -21.96
C GLY A 137 25.64 18.37 -22.25
N LEU A 138 24.32 18.26 -22.14
CA LEU A 138 23.40 19.40 -22.27
C LEU A 138 23.49 20.30 -21.04
N PRO A 139 23.28 21.63 -21.20
CA PRO A 139 23.35 22.54 -20.07
C PRO A 139 22.22 22.26 -19.07
N LEU A 140 22.57 22.18 -17.80
CA LEU A 140 21.65 22.01 -16.67
C LEU A 140 21.74 23.22 -15.75
N LYS A 141 20.63 23.65 -15.17
CA LYS A 141 20.55 24.74 -14.18
C LYS A 141 20.43 24.22 -12.75
N HIS A 142 19.99 22.98 -12.59
CA HIS A 142 19.63 22.35 -11.34
C HIS A 142 20.42 21.06 -11.14
N HIS A 143 20.44 20.55 -9.92
CA HIS A 143 21.09 19.28 -9.59
C HIS A 143 20.05 18.21 -9.23
N VAL A 144 20.47 16.95 -9.18
CA VAL A 144 19.59 15.81 -8.92
C VAL A 144 20.09 14.96 -7.79
N ARG A 145 19.15 14.49 -6.95
CA ARG A 145 19.37 13.48 -5.91
C ARG A 145 18.33 12.37 -6.03
N HIS A 146 18.79 11.14 -6.19
CA HIS A 146 17.98 9.94 -6.06
C HIS A 146 18.07 9.45 -4.61
N ILE A 147 16.96 9.41 -3.91
CA ILE A 147 16.82 8.90 -2.56
C ILE A 147 16.31 7.47 -2.68
N ILE A 148 17.02 6.51 -2.09
CA ILE A 148 16.73 5.09 -2.13
C ILE A 148 16.42 4.64 -0.70
N GLY A 149 15.16 4.42 -0.40
CA GLY A 149 14.68 4.00 0.92
C GLY A 149 14.76 2.49 1.13
N CYS A 150 14.66 2.07 2.40
CA CYS A 150 14.80 0.68 2.81
C CYS A 150 13.60 0.15 3.61
N ASP A 151 12.46 0.86 3.62
CA ASP A 151 11.26 0.52 4.39
C ASP A 151 10.02 1.25 3.83
N GLU A 152 9.79 1.14 2.52
CA GLU A 152 8.56 1.65 1.90
C GLU A 152 7.39 0.76 2.28
N GLU A 153 7.55 -0.54 2.09
CA GLU A 153 6.54 -1.59 2.15
C GLU A 153 5.88 -1.77 3.52
N THR A 154 6.49 -1.26 4.59
CA THR A 154 5.94 -1.47 5.93
C THR A 154 5.65 -0.20 6.71
N GLY A 155 6.54 0.80 6.73
CA GLY A 155 6.35 1.90 7.67
C GLY A 155 6.90 3.26 7.29
N HIS A 156 7.65 3.36 6.19
CA HIS A 156 8.34 4.58 5.74
C HIS A 156 9.27 5.18 6.82
N ARG A 157 9.81 4.32 7.72
CA ARG A 157 10.74 4.76 8.78
C ARG A 157 12.04 5.27 8.18
N CYS A 158 12.43 4.71 7.03
CA CYS A 158 13.61 5.07 6.27
C CYS A 158 13.58 6.54 5.84
N ILE A 159 12.53 7.00 5.15
CA ILE A 159 12.43 8.37 4.70
C ILE A 159 12.25 9.36 5.85
N LYS A 160 11.52 8.98 6.89
CA LYS A 160 11.38 9.79 8.10
C LYS A 160 12.74 10.01 8.78
N TYR A 161 13.54 8.93 8.87
CA TYR A 161 14.90 9.05 9.40
C TYR A 161 15.79 9.94 8.51
N TYR A 162 15.76 9.69 7.19
CA TYR A 162 16.49 10.49 6.22
C TYR A 162 16.20 12.00 6.36
N LEU A 163 14.93 12.38 6.46
CA LEU A 163 14.49 13.78 6.62
C LEU A 163 14.90 14.40 7.97
N THR A 164 15.36 13.62 8.94
CA THR A 164 16.02 14.16 10.16
C THR A 164 17.48 14.53 9.92
N LYS A 165 18.09 14.04 8.85
CA LYS A 165 19.51 14.25 8.53
C LYS A 165 19.73 15.23 7.40
N GLU A 166 18.83 15.26 6.43
CA GLU A 166 18.90 16.10 5.23
C GLU A 166 17.56 16.80 4.97
N LYS A 167 17.62 17.95 4.35
CA LYS A 167 16.43 18.57 3.77
C LYS A 167 15.95 17.73 2.58
N GLY A 168 14.65 17.57 2.41
CA GLY A 168 14.07 16.99 1.19
C GLY A 168 14.35 17.84 -0.04
N PRO A 169 14.39 17.25 -1.25
CA PRO A 169 14.50 17.99 -2.51
C PRO A 169 13.38 19.03 -2.66
N ASP A 170 13.61 20.03 -3.53
CA ASP A 170 12.64 21.12 -3.74
C ASP A 170 11.39 20.68 -4.51
N LEU A 171 11.54 19.68 -5.38
CA LEU A 171 10.47 19.01 -6.13
C LEU A 171 10.99 17.67 -6.65
N GLY A 172 10.09 16.77 -7.03
CA GLY A 172 10.52 15.51 -7.62
C GLY A 172 9.40 14.52 -7.89
N PHE A 173 9.80 13.31 -8.23
CA PHE A 173 8.87 12.23 -8.48
C PHE A 173 9.37 10.88 -7.93
N SER A 174 8.41 9.97 -7.69
CA SER A 174 8.69 8.56 -7.43
C SER A 174 8.29 7.74 -8.65
N PRO A 175 9.15 6.83 -9.14
CA PRO A 175 8.82 5.89 -10.19
C PRO A 175 8.02 4.68 -9.67
N ASP A 176 7.36 4.81 -8.53
CA ASP A 176 6.61 3.77 -7.84
C ASP A 176 5.11 4.09 -7.85
N GLY A 177 4.40 3.57 -8.86
CA GLY A 177 2.96 3.76 -9.05
C GLY A 177 2.52 3.55 -10.50
N MET A 178 1.74 4.48 -11.05
CA MET A 178 1.25 4.35 -12.42
C MET A 178 1.39 5.65 -13.21
N PHE A 179 1.52 5.53 -14.52
CA PHE A 179 1.37 6.65 -15.44
C PHE A 179 -0.12 6.99 -15.60
N SER A 180 -0.49 8.25 -15.87
CA SER A 180 0.37 9.39 -16.19
C SER A 180 1.11 9.96 -14.95
N VAL A 181 0.42 10.74 -14.14
CA VAL A 181 0.97 11.37 -12.92
C VAL A 181 -0.02 11.19 -11.79
N ILE A 182 0.36 10.51 -10.72
CA ILE A 182 -0.43 10.50 -9.50
C ILE A 182 -0.08 11.76 -8.70
N HIS A 183 -0.98 12.74 -8.76
CA HIS A 183 -0.79 14.05 -8.15
C HIS A 183 -1.57 14.24 -6.84
N ALA A 184 -2.47 13.29 -6.55
CA ALA A 184 -3.28 13.33 -5.35
C ALA A 184 -3.57 11.92 -4.81
N GLU A 185 -3.47 11.76 -3.49
CA GLU A 185 -3.70 10.49 -2.79
C GLU A 185 -4.59 10.74 -1.58
N LYS A 186 -5.56 9.87 -1.33
CA LYS A 186 -6.41 9.98 -0.14
C LYS A 186 -5.63 9.80 1.14
N GLY A 187 -6.04 10.51 2.19
CA GLY A 187 -5.54 10.28 3.53
C GLY A 187 -5.88 8.87 4.02
N ILE A 188 -5.03 8.30 4.86
CA ILE A 188 -5.21 6.96 5.43
C ILE A 188 -5.35 7.06 6.94
N LEU A 189 -6.45 6.52 7.47
CA LEU A 189 -6.66 6.37 8.89
C LEU A 189 -6.99 4.91 9.20
N ARG A 190 -6.15 4.27 10.03
CA ARG A 190 -6.38 2.91 10.52
C ARG A 190 -6.52 2.93 12.02
N PHE A 191 -7.59 2.34 12.50
CA PHE A 191 -7.86 2.28 13.94
C PHE A 191 -8.46 0.95 14.33
N LYS A 192 -8.41 0.66 15.63
CA LYS A 192 -9.04 -0.50 16.26
C LYS A 192 -10.01 -0.06 17.34
N ILE A 193 -10.96 -0.92 17.60
CA ILE A 193 -11.77 -0.92 18.81
C ILE A 193 -11.65 -2.27 19.48
N GLU A 194 -11.52 -2.28 20.78
CA GLU A 194 -11.36 -3.48 21.59
C GLU A 194 -12.45 -3.53 22.66
N LYS A 195 -12.85 -4.72 23.04
CA LYS A 195 -13.74 -4.94 24.18
C LYS A 195 -13.43 -6.28 24.83
N GLU A 196 -13.46 -6.30 26.15
CA GLU A 196 -13.30 -7.52 26.93
C GLU A 196 -14.56 -7.75 27.76
N TRP A 197 -14.90 -9.02 27.92
CA TRP A 197 -15.96 -9.47 28.85
C TRP A 197 -15.61 -10.84 29.43
N GLU A 198 -16.15 -11.10 30.63
CA GLU A 198 -16.00 -12.40 31.25
C GLU A 198 -16.78 -13.46 30.49
N LYS A 199 -16.21 -14.68 30.40
CA LYS A 199 -16.89 -15.81 29.76
C LYS A 199 -18.21 -16.11 30.47
N PRO A 200 -19.25 -16.49 29.72
CA PRO A 200 -20.54 -16.81 30.34
C PRO A 200 -20.40 -18.02 31.28
N GLU A 201 -21.00 -17.89 32.46
CA GLU A 201 -21.06 -18.98 33.45
C GLU A 201 -21.95 -20.14 32.96
N ASN A 202 -23.05 -19.80 32.25
CA ASN A 202 -23.99 -20.78 31.69
C ASN A 202 -23.53 -21.28 30.32
N LYS A 203 -22.87 -22.44 30.31
CA LYS A 203 -22.39 -23.11 29.09
C LYS A 203 -23.47 -23.79 28.25
N ASP A 204 -24.67 -24.03 28.83
CA ASP A 204 -25.79 -24.65 28.09
C ASP A 204 -26.54 -23.63 27.24
N GLY A 205 -26.45 -22.34 27.55
CA GLY A 205 -27.00 -21.27 26.75
C GLY A 205 -26.12 -20.93 25.55
N LEU A 206 -26.70 -20.31 24.52
CA LEU A 206 -25.96 -19.88 23.33
C LEU A 206 -24.89 -18.86 23.73
N HIS A 207 -23.66 -19.10 23.31
CA HIS A 207 -22.54 -18.20 23.58
C HIS A 207 -21.49 -18.27 22.45
N ILE A 208 -20.63 -17.26 22.38
CA ILE A 208 -19.54 -17.20 21.42
C ILE A 208 -18.30 -17.89 21.99
N ILE A 209 -17.76 -18.84 21.22
CA ILE A 209 -16.46 -19.45 21.49
C ILE A 209 -15.37 -18.63 20.79
N LYS A 210 -15.58 -18.32 19.49
CA LYS A 210 -14.58 -17.67 18.65
C LYS A 210 -15.25 -16.97 17.46
N VAL A 211 -14.65 -15.85 17.03
CA VAL A 211 -14.95 -15.21 15.74
C VAL A 211 -13.63 -14.98 15.02
N LYS A 212 -13.61 -15.23 13.71
CA LYS A 212 -12.50 -14.90 12.82
C LYS A 212 -13.06 -14.34 11.51
N GLY A 213 -12.85 -13.05 11.26
CA GLY A 213 -13.25 -12.39 10.02
C GLY A 213 -12.10 -11.57 9.47
N GLY A 214 -11.74 -11.83 8.20
CA GLY A 214 -10.63 -11.16 7.54
C GLY A 214 -9.23 -11.56 8.04
N THR A 215 -8.22 -11.20 7.26
CA THR A 215 -6.80 -11.50 7.55
C THR A 215 -5.93 -10.26 7.52
N VAL A 216 -6.27 -9.27 6.68
CA VAL A 216 -5.56 -8.01 6.56
C VAL A 216 -6.53 -6.83 6.56
N VAL A 217 -6.14 -5.71 7.15
CA VAL A 217 -7.05 -4.57 7.35
C VAL A 217 -7.41 -3.85 6.05
N ASN A 218 -6.50 -3.83 5.08
CA ASN A 218 -6.65 -3.14 3.80
C ASN A 218 -7.28 -3.99 2.68
N ALA A 219 -7.83 -5.14 3.00
CA ALA A 219 -8.65 -5.94 2.08
C ALA A 219 -10.06 -6.16 2.63
N VAL A 220 -11.05 -6.16 1.75
CA VAL A 220 -12.43 -6.54 2.08
C VAL A 220 -12.45 -8.03 2.43
N PRO A 221 -12.95 -8.43 3.62
CA PRO A 221 -12.99 -9.82 4.05
C PRO A 221 -13.86 -10.69 3.13
N ASN A 222 -13.26 -11.72 2.55
CA ASN A 222 -13.95 -12.70 1.72
C ASN A 222 -14.50 -13.89 2.51
N LEU A 223 -14.13 -14.01 3.79
CA LEU A 223 -14.60 -15.04 4.71
C LEU A 223 -14.72 -14.48 6.12
N ALA A 224 -15.82 -14.82 6.80
CA ALA A 224 -15.97 -14.65 8.23
C ALA A 224 -16.57 -15.92 8.85
N GLU A 225 -16.04 -16.33 9.99
CA GLU A 225 -16.41 -17.55 10.67
C GLU A 225 -16.76 -17.23 12.14
N VAL A 226 -17.79 -17.88 12.66
CA VAL A 226 -18.13 -17.86 14.08
C VAL A 226 -18.32 -19.28 14.61
N TRP A 227 -17.73 -19.56 15.76
CA TRP A 227 -17.93 -20.78 16.52
C TRP A 227 -18.84 -20.49 17.70
N LEU A 228 -19.98 -21.17 17.73
CA LEU A 228 -21.00 -21.05 18.76
C LEU A 228 -21.00 -22.28 19.67
N GLY A 229 -21.10 -22.04 20.97
CA GLY A 229 -21.32 -23.07 22.01
C GLY A 229 -22.70 -22.98 22.60
N GLY A 230 -23.14 -24.09 23.20
CA GLY A 230 -24.43 -24.21 23.86
C GLY A 230 -24.99 -25.64 23.78
N ALA A 231 -26.15 -25.88 24.44
CA ALA A 231 -26.83 -27.15 24.31
C ALA A 231 -27.23 -27.46 22.86
N GLU A 232 -27.25 -28.75 22.47
CA GLU A 232 -27.48 -29.20 21.09
C GLU A 232 -28.73 -28.58 20.45
N GLY A 233 -29.85 -28.51 21.20
CA GLY A 233 -31.10 -27.93 20.71
C GLY A 233 -30.97 -26.45 20.38
N VAL A 234 -30.23 -25.69 21.21
CA VAL A 234 -30.00 -24.25 21.01
C VAL A 234 -29.11 -24.01 19.76
N LEU A 235 -28.09 -24.83 19.60
CA LEU A 235 -27.21 -24.77 18.42
C LEU A 235 -27.93 -25.19 17.13
N ALA A 236 -28.84 -26.19 17.20
CA ALA A 236 -29.66 -26.61 16.07
C ALA A 236 -30.61 -25.49 15.59
N ASP A 237 -31.22 -24.75 16.55
CA ASP A 237 -32.07 -23.60 16.23
C ASP A 237 -31.25 -22.45 15.61
N ALA A 238 -30.07 -22.14 16.13
CA ALA A 238 -29.17 -21.16 15.55
C ALA A 238 -28.73 -21.54 14.12
N ARG A 239 -28.41 -22.82 13.88
CA ARG A 239 -28.08 -23.34 12.55
C ARG A 239 -29.25 -23.18 11.57
N LYS A 240 -30.48 -23.50 12.00
CA LYS A 240 -31.67 -23.36 11.16
C LYS A 240 -31.89 -21.90 10.74
N GLN A 241 -31.77 -20.97 11.69
CA GLN A 241 -31.84 -19.52 11.40
C GLN A 241 -30.75 -19.08 10.42
N PHE A 242 -29.51 -19.55 10.63
CA PHE A 242 -28.38 -19.24 9.74
C PHE A 242 -28.63 -19.70 8.29
N LEU A 243 -29.06 -20.94 8.08
CA LEU A 243 -29.32 -21.47 6.74
C LEU A 243 -30.43 -20.71 6.01
N THR A 244 -31.33 -20.06 6.74
CA THR A 244 -32.35 -19.18 6.18
C THR A 244 -31.80 -17.78 5.87
N ALA A 245 -30.99 -17.23 6.76
CA ALA A 245 -30.45 -15.87 6.64
C ALA A 245 -29.27 -15.79 5.65
N CYS A 246 -28.48 -16.84 5.52
CA CYS A 246 -27.31 -16.94 4.66
C CYS A 246 -27.31 -18.24 3.84
N PRO A 247 -28.13 -18.33 2.78
CA PRO A 247 -28.28 -19.58 1.99
C PRO A 247 -26.99 -20.05 1.30
N GLN A 248 -26.04 -19.14 1.05
CA GLN A 248 -24.72 -19.42 0.46
C GLN A 248 -23.65 -19.73 1.52
N GLY A 249 -23.98 -19.62 2.81
CA GLY A 249 -23.07 -19.90 3.89
C GLY A 249 -22.98 -21.41 4.19
N GLU A 250 -21.89 -21.79 4.81
CA GLU A 250 -21.66 -23.18 5.23
C GLU A 250 -21.77 -23.33 6.74
N SER A 251 -22.28 -24.46 7.21
CA SER A 251 -22.33 -24.77 8.64
C SER A 251 -21.75 -26.15 8.90
N GLN A 252 -20.88 -26.27 9.88
CA GLN A 252 -20.19 -27.50 10.25
C GLN A 252 -20.22 -27.70 11.77
N TRP A 253 -20.46 -28.93 12.19
CA TRP A 253 -20.24 -29.33 13.58
C TRP A 253 -18.75 -29.64 13.76
N LYS A 254 -18.12 -29.04 14.74
CA LYS A 254 -16.73 -29.27 15.12
C LYS A 254 -16.67 -29.54 16.62
N GLU A 255 -16.47 -30.79 17.00
CA GLU A 255 -16.52 -31.24 18.42
C GLU A 255 -17.85 -30.78 19.06
N ASP A 256 -17.80 -29.98 20.11
CA ASP A 256 -18.97 -29.46 20.83
C ASP A 256 -19.41 -28.07 20.35
N ALA A 257 -18.95 -27.61 19.17
CA ALA A 257 -19.22 -26.28 18.63
C ALA A 257 -19.92 -26.35 17.27
N LEU A 258 -20.76 -25.36 17.00
CA LEU A 258 -21.30 -25.07 15.68
C LEU A 258 -20.48 -23.97 15.01
N CYS A 259 -19.80 -24.30 13.94
CA CYS A 259 -19.10 -23.35 13.09
C CYS A 259 -20.02 -22.88 11.95
N LEU A 260 -20.19 -21.55 11.81
CA LEU A 260 -20.94 -20.91 10.72
C LEU A 260 -19.99 -20.04 9.90
N CYS A 261 -19.97 -20.27 8.59
CA CYS A 261 -19.09 -19.60 7.64
C CYS A 261 -19.90 -18.67 6.72
N PHE A 262 -19.52 -17.38 6.71
CA PHE A 262 -20.13 -16.35 5.88
C PHE A 262 -19.19 -16.03 4.70
N PRO A 263 -19.61 -16.29 3.46
CA PRO A 263 -18.81 -15.97 2.29
C PRO A 263 -18.90 -14.48 1.92
N GLY A 264 -17.84 -13.96 1.37
CA GLY A 264 -17.71 -12.63 0.81
C GLY A 264 -16.97 -12.63 -0.53
N LEU A 265 -16.51 -11.46 -0.95
CA LEU A 265 -15.67 -11.24 -2.11
C LEU A 265 -14.59 -10.24 -1.75
N SER A 266 -13.33 -10.60 -1.98
CA SER A 266 -12.21 -9.70 -1.69
C SER A 266 -12.14 -8.55 -2.70
N ALA A 267 -11.72 -7.39 -2.21
CA ALA A 267 -11.34 -6.23 -2.98
C ALA A 267 -10.39 -5.38 -2.12
N HIS A 268 -9.66 -4.46 -2.71
CA HIS A 268 -8.83 -3.55 -1.93
C HIS A 268 -9.70 -2.56 -1.13
N ALA A 269 -9.29 -2.19 0.11
CA ALA A 269 -10.05 -1.29 0.98
C ALA A 269 -10.24 0.14 0.41
N MET A 270 -9.46 0.54 -0.57
CA MET A 270 -9.66 1.80 -1.28
C MET A 270 -10.89 1.78 -2.21
N GLN A 271 -11.33 0.59 -2.64
CA GLN A 271 -12.48 0.38 -3.52
C GLN A 271 -13.42 -0.72 -2.96
N PRO A 272 -13.89 -0.59 -1.71
CA PRO A 272 -14.63 -1.66 -1.03
C PRO A 272 -15.96 -2.02 -1.69
N TRP A 273 -16.49 -1.17 -2.54
CA TRP A 273 -17.71 -1.42 -3.35
C TRP A 273 -17.52 -2.49 -4.43
N LEU A 274 -16.28 -2.83 -4.81
CA LEU A 274 -15.97 -3.94 -5.72
C LEU A 274 -15.98 -5.28 -5.01
N GLY A 275 -15.97 -5.29 -3.66
CA GLY A 275 -15.99 -6.47 -2.83
C GLY A 275 -17.34 -6.70 -2.14
N LYS A 276 -17.37 -7.76 -1.34
CA LYS A 276 -18.49 -8.09 -0.45
C LYS A 276 -17.93 -8.49 0.91
N ASN A 277 -18.04 -7.60 1.88
CA ASN A 277 -17.50 -7.82 3.22
C ASN A 277 -18.29 -8.93 3.94
N ALA A 278 -17.60 -10.03 4.28
CA ALA A 278 -18.20 -11.19 4.96
C ALA A 278 -18.54 -10.95 6.44
N ILE A 279 -17.87 -9.98 7.08
CA ILE A 279 -18.09 -9.67 8.51
C ILE A 279 -19.45 -9.01 8.74
N LEU A 280 -19.90 -8.14 7.83
CA LEU A 280 -21.12 -7.37 8.01
C LEU A 280 -22.40 -8.27 8.09
N PRO A 281 -22.63 -9.24 7.18
CA PRO A 281 -23.76 -10.17 7.32
C PRO A 281 -23.62 -11.06 8.56
N MET A 282 -22.41 -11.42 8.98
CA MET A 282 -22.19 -12.15 10.23
C MET A 282 -22.66 -11.32 11.45
N ILE A 283 -22.24 -10.05 11.55
CA ILE A 283 -22.67 -9.14 12.64
C ILE A 283 -24.19 -9.00 12.65
N ARG A 284 -24.83 -8.79 11.49
CA ARG A 284 -26.30 -8.68 11.36
C ARG A 284 -27.03 -9.95 11.79
N PHE A 285 -26.47 -11.11 11.54
CA PHE A 285 -27.01 -12.37 12.01
C PHE A 285 -26.85 -12.53 13.52
N LEU A 286 -25.65 -12.30 14.04
CA LEU A 286 -25.34 -12.53 15.45
C LEU A 286 -26.11 -11.58 16.38
N LYS A 287 -26.36 -10.33 16.02
CA LYS A 287 -27.13 -9.41 16.83
C LYS A 287 -28.58 -9.85 17.12
N GLU A 288 -29.16 -10.75 16.30
CA GLU A 288 -30.51 -11.26 16.44
C GLU A 288 -30.58 -12.55 17.27
N LEU A 289 -29.43 -13.21 17.50
CA LEU A 289 -29.41 -14.46 18.27
C LEU A 289 -29.60 -14.23 19.75
N PRO A 290 -30.36 -15.14 20.45
CA PRO A 290 -30.63 -15.04 21.86
C PRO A 290 -29.47 -15.60 22.69
N PHE A 291 -28.38 -14.85 22.79
CA PHE A 291 -27.24 -15.24 23.61
C PHE A 291 -27.60 -15.33 25.09
N ALA A 292 -26.98 -16.27 25.81
CA ALA A 292 -27.15 -16.42 27.25
C ALA A 292 -26.62 -15.20 28.02
N ASP A 293 -25.57 -14.58 27.54
CA ASP A 293 -25.05 -13.32 28.02
C ASP A 293 -25.55 -12.16 27.15
N PRO A 294 -26.40 -11.26 27.67
CA PRO A 294 -26.89 -10.12 26.91
C PRO A 294 -25.80 -9.18 26.42
N ARG A 295 -24.59 -9.21 27.03
CA ARG A 295 -23.45 -8.38 26.61
C ARG A 295 -22.93 -8.79 25.22
N GLU A 296 -23.00 -10.09 24.88
CA GLU A 296 -22.64 -10.58 23.56
C GLU A 296 -23.58 -10.04 22.47
N GLN A 297 -24.88 -10.06 22.72
CA GLN A 297 -25.87 -9.50 21.80
C GLN A 297 -25.70 -7.98 21.62
N GLU A 298 -25.54 -7.26 22.74
CA GLU A 298 -25.33 -5.81 22.72
C GLU A 298 -24.06 -5.41 22.02
N TYR A 299 -23.00 -6.22 22.13
CA TYR A 299 -21.76 -6.02 21.37
C TYR A 299 -22.01 -6.04 19.85
N PHE A 300 -22.72 -7.05 19.33
CA PHE A 300 -23.02 -7.11 17.89
C PHE A 300 -24.02 -6.04 17.44
N ARG A 301 -24.96 -5.64 18.28
CA ARG A 301 -25.84 -4.49 18.03
C ARG A 301 -25.03 -3.20 17.89
N SER A 302 -24.04 -3.01 18.75
CA SER A 302 -23.15 -1.86 18.72
C SER A 302 -22.27 -1.87 17.46
N LEU A 303 -21.72 -3.02 17.07
CA LEU A 303 -20.96 -3.14 15.83
C LEU A 303 -21.82 -2.86 14.58
N ASP A 304 -23.05 -3.36 14.53
CA ASP A 304 -23.97 -3.09 13.42
C ASP A 304 -24.37 -1.61 13.36
N ALA A 305 -24.59 -0.98 14.52
CA ALA A 305 -24.87 0.44 14.62
C ALA A 305 -23.69 1.32 14.12
N LEU A 306 -22.45 0.88 14.32
CA LEU A 306 -21.26 1.61 13.91
C LEU A 306 -20.89 1.34 12.43
N PHE A 307 -20.99 0.09 11.97
CA PHE A 307 -20.43 -0.35 10.69
C PHE A 307 -21.45 -0.95 9.71
N GLY A 308 -22.70 -1.12 10.13
CA GLY A 308 -23.73 -1.83 9.37
C GLY A 308 -24.18 -1.15 8.09
N ASP A 309 -23.87 0.14 7.87
CA ASP A 309 -24.15 0.86 6.63
C ASP A 309 -23.17 0.54 5.47
N GLY A 310 -22.14 -0.28 5.75
CA GLY A 310 -21.17 -0.71 4.76
C GLY A 310 -19.93 0.18 4.72
N TRP A 311 -19.58 0.68 3.55
CA TRP A 311 -18.28 1.29 3.29
C TRP A 311 -18.26 2.84 3.31
N GLU A 312 -19.41 3.51 3.39
CA GLU A 312 -19.46 4.98 3.31
C GLU A 312 -19.24 5.69 4.67
N GLY A 313 -19.26 4.96 5.78
CA GLY A 313 -19.04 5.52 7.13
C GLY A 313 -20.14 6.46 7.63
N ARG A 314 -21.39 6.35 7.11
CA ARG A 314 -22.53 7.18 7.52
C ARG A 314 -22.88 6.98 8.99
N ASN A 315 -22.86 5.74 9.44
CA ASN A 315 -23.19 5.39 10.82
C ASN A 315 -22.16 5.95 11.82
N LEU A 316 -20.90 6.04 11.41
CA LEU A 316 -19.85 6.71 12.19
C LEU A 316 -19.95 8.25 12.12
N GLY A 317 -20.75 8.80 11.23
CA GLY A 317 -20.91 10.24 11.03
C GLY A 317 -19.73 10.88 10.26
N ILE A 318 -18.99 10.08 9.48
CA ILE A 318 -17.79 10.50 8.76
C ILE A 318 -17.95 10.50 7.23
N ALA A 319 -19.13 10.16 6.72
CA ALA A 319 -19.42 10.18 5.30
C ALA A 319 -19.16 11.58 4.73
N CYS A 320 -18.24 11.67 3.79
CA CYS A 320 -17.86 12.92 3.13
C CYS A 320 -17.31 12.63 1.73
N GLU A 321 -17.23 13.67 0.91
CA GLU A 321 -16.66 13.59 -0.44
C GLU A 321 -16.05 14.93 -0.85
N ASP A 322 -15.10 14.91 -1.76
CA ASP A 322 -14.64 16.07 -2.49
C ASP A 322 -14.67 15.85 -4.01
N GLN A 323 -14.56 16.94 -4.78
CA GLN A 323 -14.61 16.88 -6.24
C GLN A 323 -13.38 16.21 -6.85
N LEU A 324 -12.24 16.25 -6.17
CA LEU A 324 -10.97 15.73 -6.66
C LEU A 324 -10.86 14.23 -6.47
N SER A 325 -11.13 13.75 -5.26
CA SER A 325 -10.86 12.36 -4.88
C SER A 325 -12.12 11.53 -4.59
N GLY A 326 -13.31 12.15 -4.71
CA GLY A 326 -14.59 11.47 -4.50
C GLY A 326 -14.88 11.14 -3.04
N LYS A 327 -15.63 10.07 -2.80
CA LYS A 327 -16.15 9.69 -1.49
C LYS A 327 -15.09 9.09 -0.57
N LEU A 328 -15.25 9.32 0.75
CA LEU A 328 -14.58 8.51 1.77
C LEU A 328 -14.93 7.03 1.57
N SER A 329 -13.96 6.13 1.80
CA SER A 329 -14.23 4.70 1.92
C SER A 329 -13.77 4.16 3.26
N MET A 330 -14.56 3.22 3.80
CA MET A 330 -14.32 2.54 5.07
C MET A 330 -14.39 1.02 4.87
N ASN A 331 -13.47 0.29 5.45
CA ASN A 331 -13.47 -1.17 5.46
C ASN A 331 -13.30 -1.70 6.88
N LEU A 332 -14.26 -2.45 7.38
CA LEU A 332 -14.08 -3.31 8.56
C LEU A 332 -13.29 -4.55 8.10
N GLY A 333 -11.96 -4.47 8.17
CA GLY A 333 -11.06 -5.44 7.55
C GLY A 333 -10.80 -6.67 8.42
N ILE A 334 -10.84 -6.52 9.75
CA ILE A 334 -10.62 -7.63 10.69
C ILE A 334 -11.63 -7.54 11.83
N LEU A 335 -12.18 -8.69 12.20
CA LEU A 335 -12.92 -8.88 13.45
C LEU A 335 -12.52 -10.22 14.06
N THR A 336 -11.97 -10.17 15.26
CA THR A 336 -11.63 -11.35 16.03
C THR A 336 -12.30 -11.32 17.42
N ILE A 337 -12.74 -12.49 17.86
CA ILE A 337 -13.17 -12.72 19.26
C ILE A 337 -12.55 -14.04 19.67
N GLU A 338 -11.81 -14.03 20.76
CA GLU A 338 -11.22 -15.22 21.36
C GLU A 338 -11.06 -15.01 22.85
N GLU A 339 -11.44 -16.00 23.64
CA GLU A 339 -11.31 -15.99 25.13
C GLU A 339 -11.94 -14.78 25.84
N GLY A 340 -13.04 -14.24 25.30
CA GLY A 340 -13.72 -13.07 25.86
C GLY A 340 -13.07 -11.72 25.52
N LYS A 341 -12.11 -11.73 24.58
CA LYS A 341 -11.50 -10.53 24.03
C LYS A 341 -11.91 -10.35 22.58
N SER A 342 -12.30 -9.16 22.22
CA SER A 342 -12.60 -8.81 20.83
C SER A 342 -11.71 -7.68 20.34
N GLU A 343 -11.33 -7.78 19.08
CA GLU A 343 -10.64 -6.72 18.35
C GLU A 343 -11.28 -6.54 16.97
N ALA A 344 -11.65 -5.30 16.64
CA ALA A 344 -12.07 -4.94 15.30
C ALA A 344 -11.10 -3.88 14.73
N LYS A 345 -10.60 -4.11 13.50
CA LYS A 345 -9.67 -3.22 12.81
C LYS A 345 -10.29 -2.65 11.54
N ILE A 346 -10.17 -1.34 11.40
CA ILE A 346 -10.83 -0.56 10.37
C ILE A 346 -9.80 0.24 9.56
N ASP A 347 -9.92 0.22 8.23
CA ASP A 347 -9.18 1.05 7.27
C ASP A 347 -10.11 2.10 6.67
N ILE A 348 -9.71 3.35 6.73
CA ILE A 348 -10.44 4.48 6.14
C ILE A 348 -9.54 5.19 5.13
N ARG A 349 -10.11 5.51 3.95
CA ARG A 349 -9.52 6.36 2.95
C ARG A 349 -10.31 7.66 2.88
N CYS A 350 -9.66 8.72 3.33
CA CYS A 350 -10.28 10.03 3.49
C CYS A 350 -10.03 10.91 2.25
N PRO A 351 -11.03 11.61 1.72
CA PRO A 351 -10.83 12.53 0.62
C PRO A 351 -9.74 13.57 0.88
N VAL A 352 -9.09 14.01 -0.18
CA VAL A 352 -7.87 14.83 -0.14
C VAL A 352 -8.05 16.16 0.61
N HIS A 353 -9.18 16.82 0.44
CA HIS A 353 -9.46 18.12 1.05
C HIS A 353 -10.24 18.02 2.37
N VAL A 354 -10.25 16.84 3.01
CA VAL A 354 -10.94 16.61 4.29
C VAL A 354 -9.93 16.48 5.43
N ASP A 355 -10.18 17.20 6.51
CA ASP A 355 -9.34 17.16 7.70
C ASP A 355 -9.47 15.82 8.44
N LEU A 356 -8.41 15.02 8.42
CA LEU A 356 -8.33 13.73 9.10
C LEU A 356 -8.50 13.82 10.62
N GLN A 357 -8.07 14.92 11.24
CA GLN A 357 -8.24 15.12 12.69
C GLN A 357 -9.71 15.30 13.07
N MET A 358 -10.47 15.99 12.20
CA MET A 358 -11.93 16.12 12.38
C MET A 358 -12.65 14.79 12.20
N VAL A 359 -12.23 13.99 11.19
CA VAL A 359 -12.74 12.64 10.98
C VAL A 359 -12.47 11.77 12.21
N TRP A 360 -11.23 11.77 12.71
CA TRP A 360 -10.84 11.02 13.90
C TRP A 360 -11.66 11.43 15.15
N LYS A 361 -11.79 12.73 15.39
CA LYS A 361 -12.59 13.24 16.49
C LYS A 361 -14.05 12.76 16.43
N THR A 362 -14.64 12.74 15.23
CA THR A 362 -16.02 12.27 15.03
C THR A 362 -16.14 10.77 15.32
N ILE A 363 -15.16 9.97 14.89
CA ILE A 363 -15.08 8.53 15.20
C ILE A 363 -15.06 8.31 16.72
N CYS A 364 -14.17 9.01 17.43
CA CYS A 364 -14.08 8.89 18.89
C CYS A 364 -15.42 9.18 19.57
N LEU A 365 -16.04 10.31 19.26
CA LEU A 365 -17.32 10.71 19.85
C LEU A 365 -18.46 9.73 19.52
N THR A 366 -18.43 9.13 18.34
CA THR A 366 -19.46 8.14 17.95
C THR A 366 -19.24 6.80 18.63
N CYS A 367 -18.00 6.30 18.66
CA CYS A 367 -17.65 5.05 19.32
C CYS A 367 -17.93 5.09 20.82
N GLU A 368 -17.68 6.23 21.50
CA GLU A 368 -17.96 6.42 22.93
C GLU A 368 -19.45 6.20 23.28
N LYS A 369 -20.38 6.57 22.39
CA LYS A 369 -21.82 6.34 22.61
C LYS A 369 -22.20 4.86 22.75
N TYR A 370 -21.37 3.98 22.18
CA TYR A 370 -21.51 2.53 22.21
C TYR A 370 -20.53 1.85 23.18
N GLY A 371 -19.85 2.66 24.01
CA GLY A 371 -18.92 2.16 25.02
C GLY A 371 -17.61 1.62 24.48
N PHE A 372 -17.19 2.09 23.31
CA PHE A 372 -15.87 1.78 22.75
C PHE A 372 -14.93 2.97 22.90
N LYS A 373 -13.63 2.64 23.06
CA LYS A 373 -12.54 3.61 23.03
C LYS A 373 -11.63 3.26 21.84
N PRO A 374 -11.76 3.97 20.72
CA PRO A 374 -10.96 3.68 19.56
C PRO A 374 -9.51 4.14 19.76
N GLU A 375 -8.57 3.40 19.16
CA GLU A 375 -7.14 3.73 19.11
C GLU A 375 -6.66 3.63 17.67
N TYR A 376 -6.07 4.72 17.13
CA TYR A 376 -5.43 4.64 15.83
C TYR A 376 -3.98 4.21 15.97
N TRP A 377 -3.51 3.39 15.02
CA TRP A 377 -2.08 3.04 14.90
C TRP A 377 -1.45 3.63 13.65
N GLN A 378 -2.26 4.14 12.72
CA GLN A 378 -1.78 4.81 11.53
C GLN A 378 -2.72 5.95 11.15
N MET A 379 -2.15 7.12 10.96
CA MET A 379 -2.79 8.29 10.39
C MET A 379 -1.77 8.94 9.45
N ARG A 380 -2.11 8.99 8.17
CA ARG A 380 -1.26 9.61 7.13
C ARG A 380 -2.07 10.64 6.39
N ASP A 381 -1.55 11.85 6.34
CA ASP A 381 -2.17 12.95 5.62
C ASP A 381 -2.26 12.66 4.12
N PRO A 382 -3.24 13.23 3.41
CA PRO A 382 -3.33 13.09 1.96
C PRO A 382 -2.11 13.72 1.27
N LEU A 383 -1.73 13.17 0.10
CA LEU A 383 -0.87 13.86 -0.85
C LEU A 383 -1.73 14.75 -1.74
N TYR A 384 -1.25 15.97 -2.00
CA TYR A 384 -1.86 16.83 -3.01
C TYR A 384 -0.84 17.79 -3.61
N VAL A 385 -0.61 17.66 -4.90
CA VAL A 385 0.06 18.67 -5.73
C VAL A 385 -0.96 19.17 -6.74
N PRO A 386 -1.20 20.49 -6.86
CA PRO A 386 -2.17 21.02 -7.81
C PRO A 386 -1.90 20.54 -9.24
N LYS A 387 -2.95 20.18 -9.97
CA LYS A 387 -2.79 19.67 -11.34
C LYS A 387 -2.15 20.67 -12.31
N ASP A 388 -2.29 21.96 -12.02
CA ASP A 388 -1.69 23.08 -12.77
C ASP A 388 -0.30 23.47 -12.26
N ALA A 389 0.25 22.75 -11.28
CA ALA A 389 1.61 22.95 -10.82
C ALA A 389 2.62 22.62 -11.95
N GLU A 390 3.70 23.42 -12.02
CA GLU A 390 4.75 23.26 -13.03
C GLU A 390 5.28 21.83 -13.11
N LEU A 391 5.56 21.20 -11.97
CA LEU A 391 5.97 19.79 -11.87
C LEU A 391 5.01 18.86 -12.61
N VAL A 392 3.71 18.94 -12.31
CA VAL A 392 2.70 18.07 -12.89
C VAL A 392 2.59 18.29 -14.40
N GLN A 393 2.59 19.55 -14.85
CA GLN A 393 2.47 19.87 -16.26
C GLN A 393 3.70 19.41 -17.06
N ILE A 394 4.92 19.60 -16.54
CA ILE A 394 6.15 19.09 -17.17
C ILE A 394 6.09 17.56 -17.36
N LEU A 395 5.67 16.81 -16.33
CA LEU A 395 5.58 15.36 -16.41
C LEU A 395 4.51 14.88 -17.38
N LEU A 396 3.36 15.57 -17.46
CA LEU A 396 2.30 15.29 -18.44
C LEU A 396 2.76 15.59 -19.88
N ASP A 397 3.48 16.69 -20.08
CA ASP A 397 4.03 17.05 -21.39
C ASP A 397 5.09 16.04 -21.83
N VAL A 398 5.95 15.56 -20.91
CA VAL A 398 6.91 14.49 -21.18
C VAL A 398 6.19 13.19 -21.56
N TYR A 399 5.15 12.83 -20.81
CA TYR A 399 4.38 11.62 -21.10
C TYR A 399 3.74 11.69 -22.50
N GLU A 400 3.14 12.84 -22.86
CA GLU A 400 2.56 13.06 -24.18
C GLU A 400 3.60 13.00 -25.30
N ASP A 401 4.76 13.65 -25.12
CA ASP A 401 5.81 13.70 -26.14
C ASP A 401 6.44 12.33 -26.41
N VAL A 402 6.59 11.49 -25.38
CA VAL A 402 7.18 10.15 -25.52
C VAL A 402 6.16 9.12 -26.02
N THR A 403 4.93 9.14 -25.49
CA THR A 403 3.91 8.12 -25.79
C THR A 403 2.96 8.50 -26.90
N GLY A 404 2.91 9.79 -27.29
CA GLY A 404 1.94 10.34 -28.22
C GLY A 404 0.51 10.46 -27.67
N LYS A 405 0.33 10.31 -26.34
CA LYS A 405 -0.99 10.31 -25.67
C LYS A 405 -1.01 11.37 -24.59
N ARG A 406 -1.95 12.31 -24.68
CA ARG A 406 -2.27 13.23 -23.59
C ARG A 406 -3.18 12.54 -22.59
N GLU A 407 -2.75 12.48 -21.34
CA GLU A 407 -3.52 11.92 -20.22
C GLU A 407 -3.79 12.99 -19.16
N GLU A 408 -4.86 12.82 -18.39
CA GLU A 408 -5.11 13.63 -17.20
C GLU A 408 -4.32 13.09 -16.00
N PRO A 409 -3.95 13.95 -15.04
CA PRO A 409 -3.33 13.48 -13.80
C PRO A 409 -4.31 12.67 -12.95
N ILE A 410 -3.79 11.70 -12.21
CA ILE A 410 -4.56 10.66 -11.52
C ILE A 410 -4.68 10.98 -10.03
N THR A 411 -5.85 10.68 -9.48
CA THR A 411 -6.09 10.64 -8.03
C THR A 411 -6.34 9.21 -7.60
N ILE A 412 -5.63 8.74 -6.57
CA ILE A 412 -5.78 7.37 -6.06
C ILE A 412 -6.26 7.32 -4.62
N GLY A 413 -6.89 6.20 -4.27
CA GLY A 413 -7.28 5.89 -2.88
C GLY A 413 -6.17 5.23 -2.06
N GLY A 414 -5.09 4.82 -2.72
CA GLY A 414 -3.89 4.25 -2.13
C GLY A 414 -2.96 5.30 -1.55
N GLY A 415 -1.73 4.91 -1.31
CA GLY A 415 -0.68 5.81 -0.90
C GLY A 415 0.66 5.30 -1.38
N THR A 416 1.45 6.21 -1.93
CA THR A 416 2.82 5.96 -2.37
C THR A 416 3.81 6.63 -1.42
N TYR A 417 5.07 6.40 -1.68
CA TYR A 417 6.19 7.00 -0.95
C TYR A 417 6.23 8.54 -1.03
N CYS A 418 5.63 9.12 -2.09
CA CYS A 418 5.64 10.56 -2.36
C CYS A 418 5.07 11.41 -1.22
N ARG A 419 4.10 10.88 -0.45
CA ARG A 419 3.43 11.65 0.62
C ARG A 419 4.31 12.09 1.78
N ASP A 420 5.48 11.48 1.94
CA ASP A 420 6.41 11.82 3.02
C ASP A 420 7.41 12.93 2.62
N VAL A 421 7.40 13.36 1.34
CA VAL A 421 8.27 14.43 0.82
C VAL A 421 7.41 15.51 0.16
N GLU A 422 7.66 16.76 0.50
CA GLU A 422 6.91 17.88 -0.06
C GLU A 422 7.14 18.04 -1.57
N ASN A 423 6.09 18.40 -2.32
CA ASN A 423 6.17 18.68 -3.74
C ASN A 423 6.68 17.49 -4.59
N PHE A 424 6.24 16.28 -4.21
CA PHE A 424 6.51 15.04 -4.93
C PHE A 424 5.22 14.46 -5.50
N VAL A 425 5.34 13.76 -6.63
CA VAL A 425 4.24 13.05 -7.31
C VAL A 425 4.74 11.68 -7.76
N SER A 426 3.85 10.70 -7.97
CA SER A 426 4.26 9.43 -8.58
C SER A 426 4.17 9.52 -10.10
N PHE A 427 5.15 8.90 -10.81
CA PHE A 427 5.28 8.94 -12.26
C PHE A 427 5.78 7.58 -12.78
N GLY A 428 4.84 6.67 -13.08
CA GLY A 428 5.10 5.30 -13.51
C GLY A 428 5.42 4.35 -12.35
N PRO A 429 5.78 3.07 -12.64
CA PRO A 429 6.10 2.51 -13.96
C PRO A 429 4.92 1.90 -14.72
N VAL A 430 3.75 1.70 -14.09
CA VAL A 430 2.63 0.96 -14.69
C VAL A 430 1.92 1.82 -15.73
N PHE A 431 1.83 1.34 -16.96
CA PHE A 431 1.13 2.05 -18.05
C PHE A 431 -0.38 1.81 -18.00
N PRO A 432 -1.20 2.77 -18.50
CA PRO A 432 -2.65 2.61 -18.54
C PRO A 432 -3.08 1.34 -19.29
N GLY A 433 -3.89 0.51 -18.61
CA GLY A 433 -4.40 -0.75 -19.14
C GLY A 433 -3.52 -1.98 -18.90
N GLU A 434 -2.34 -1.80 -18.33
CA GLU A 434 -1.50 -2.91 -17.86
C GLU A 434 -1.96 -3.43 -16.49
N PRO A 435 -1.74 -4.72 -16.20
CA PRO A 435 -2.09 -5.28 -14.91
C PRO A 435 -1.20 -4.73 -13.78
N GLU A 436 -1.78 -4.47 -12.64
CA GLU A 436 -1.03 -4.21 -11.41
C GLU A 436 -0.47 -5.54 -10.89
N LEU A 437 0.85 -5.69 -10.93
CA LEU A 437 1.56 -6.92 -10.56
C LEU A 437 2.34 -6.78 -9.24
N ALA A 438 2.38 -5.58 -8.69
CA ALA A 438 2.97 -5.34 -7.39
C ALA A 438 2.35 -6.27 -6.33
N HIS A 439 3.20 -6.92 -5.53
CA HIS A 439 2.82 -7.88 -4.48
C HIS A 439 2.20 -9.21 -4.95
N GLU A 440 1.97 -9.41 -6.26
CA GLU A 440 1.41 -10.64 -6.81
C GLU A 440 2.49 -11.71 -7.06
N ALA A 441 2.06 -12.97 -7.15
CA ALA A 441 2.93 -14.06 -7.59
C ALA A 441 3.25 -13.91 -9.09
N ASP A 442 4.43 -14.38 -9.49
CA ASP A 442 4.93 -14.23 -10.85
C ASP A 442 5.01 -12.77 -11.33
N GLU A 443 5.31 -11.86 -10.40
CA GLU A 443 5.64 -10.47 -10.70
C GLU A 443 6.69 -10.39 -11.80
N PHE A 444 6.51 -9.47 -12.74
CA PHE A 444 7.46 -9.24 -13.82
C PHE A 444 7.49 -7.77 -14.25
N ILE A 445 8.58 -7.37 -14.89
CA ILE A 445 8.65 -6.16 -15.70
C ILE A 445 8.84 -6.53 -17.17
N ASP A 446 8.09 -5.90 -18.07
CA ASP A 446 8.35 -5.99 -19.50
C ASP A 446 9.57 -5.12 -19.84
N LEU A 447 10.55 -5.71 -20.54
CA LEU A 447 11.83 -5.05 -20.80
C LEU A 447 11.72 -3.86 -21.76
N GLU A 448 10.76 -3.86 -22.69
CA GLU A 448 10.49 -2.71 -23.54
C GLU A 448 9.83 -1.58 -22.75
N GLN A 449 8.91 -1.92 -21.86
CA GLN A 449 8.29 -0.93 -20.94
C GLN A 449 9.34 -0.35 -19.99
N MET A 450 10.27 -1.15 -19.46
CA MET A 450 11.39 -0.66 -18.65
C MET A 450 12.24 0.36 -19.43
N MET A 451 12.51 0.11 -20.70
CA MET A 451 13.22 1.06 -21.57
C MET A 451 12.41 2.33 -21.82
N GLU A 452 11.09 2.22 -21.95
CA GLU A 452 10.20 3.38 -22.10
C GLU A 452 10.12 4.21 -20.80
N CYS A 453 10.08 3.57 -19.63
CA CYS A 453 10.22 4.23 -18.34
C CYS A 453 11.54 5.00 -18.25
N ALA A 454 12.67 4.39 -18.63
CA ALA A 454 13.97 5.07 -18.62
C ALA A 454 13.99 6.31 -19.51
N ARG A 455 13.37 6.26 -20.70
CA ARG A 455 13.22 7.43 -21.59
C ARG A 455 12.36 8.51 -20.97
N LEU A 456 11.21 8.14 -20.39
CA LEU A 456 10.31 9.06 -19.69
C LEU A 456 11.00 9.76 -18.51
N TYR A 457 11.69 8.98 -17.67
CA TYR A 457 12.42 9.54 -16.51
C TYR A 457 13.58 10.44 -16.95
N ALA A 458 14.30 10.08 -18.00
CA ALA A 458 15.42 10.91 -18.49
C ALA A 458 14.94 12.24 -19.07
N GLN A 459 13.86 12.25 -19.83
CA GLN A 459 13.27 13.48 -20.36
C GLN A 459 12.63 14.34 -19.25
N ALA A 460 11.96 13.70 -18.28
CA ALA A 460 11.41 14.38 -17.11
C ALA A 460 12.53 15.07 -16.32
N LEU A 461 13.61 14.35 -15.99
CA LEU A 461 14.76 14.90 -15.29
C LEU A 461 15.39 16.06 -16.06
N TYR A 462 15.63 15.89 -17.36
CA TYR A 462 16.22 16.94 -18.18
C TYR A 462 15.37 18.21 -18.16
N ARG A 463 14.05 18.12 -18.33
CA ARG A 463 13.16 19.29 -18.29
C ARG A 463 13.11 19.90 -16.90
N LEU A 464 12.96 19.12 -15.84
CA LEU A 464 12.96 19.61 -14.46
C LEU A 464 14.30 20.27 -14.06
N MET A 465 15.42 19.79 -14.62
CA MET A 465 16.75 20.35 -14.35
C MET A 465 17.08 21.57 -15.21
N THR A 466 16.23 21.97 -16.15
CA THR A 466 16.47 23.09 -17.06
C THR A 466 15.45 24.23 -16.94
N CYS A 467 14.35 24.04 -16.21
CA CYS A 467 13.28 25.03 -16.01
C CYS A 467 13.65 26.16 -15.07
#